data_3897b6d3c10ad6d4583a556697b773e5
#
_entry.id   3897b6d3c10ad6d4583a556697b773e5
#
_cell.length_a   1.000
_cell.length_b   1.000
_cell.length_c   1.000
_cell.angle_alpha   90.00
_cell.angle_beta   90.00
_cell.angle_gamma   90.00
#
_symmetry.space_group_name_H-M   'P 1'
#
loop_
_entity.id
_entity.type
_entity.pdbx_description
1 polymer ?
#
loop_
_entity_poly.entity_id
_entity_poly.type
_entity_poly.pdbx_seq_one_letter_code
_entity_poly.pdbx_strand_id
1 'polypeptide(L)'
;MGAGVLSSLPLQAWGREGISYGQRNPEFGADEKLTPEEDVTTYNNFYEFGTGKEDPARYGGDMRLQPWKVKVDGEVLRPQEFDLDDLLKLAALEERVYRMRCVEGWSMVIPWNGYPLSALLKAVEPTGNAKYVEFITDMQPEAMPGLRSRIIDWPYLEGLRLDEAMNPLTLLVFGAYGKALPVANGAPVRVAIPWKYGFKSGKSIVHIRLTEKQPETSWVRIAPHEYGFYANVNPDVPHPRWSQATERRIGSGGLFAPRLPTQMFNGYGEQVASL
;
A
#
# COMPACT_ATOMS: atom_id res chain seq x y z
N MET A 1 38.61 -22.53 -17.23
CA MET A 1 37.20 -22.14 -17.47
C MET A 1 36.41 -22.53 -16.25
N GLY A 2 36.24 -21.61 -15.34
CA GLY A 2 35.47 -21.81 -14.09
C GLY A 2 34.13 -21.10 -14.23
N ALA A 3 33.06 -21.87 -14.37
CA ALA A 3 31.72 -21.35 -14.35
C ALA A 3 31.37 -20.96 -12.89
N GLY A 4 31.27 -19.66 -12.62
CA GLY A 4 30.77 -19.15 -11.36
C GLY A 4 29.28 -19.44 -11.26
N VAL A 5 28.91 -20.31 -10.34
CA VAL A 5 27.52 -20.51 -9.92
C VAL A 5 27.12 -19.28 -9.14
N LEU A 6 26.30 -18.41 -9.74
CA LEU A 6 25.55 -17.38 -9.03
C LEU A 6 24.54 -18.09 -8.12
N SER A 7 24.90 -18.24 -6.84
CA SER A 7 23.95 -18.67 -5.83
C SER A 7 22.93 -17.55 -5.64
N SER A 8 21.73 -17.73 -6.18
CA SER A 8 20.57 -16.93 -5.80
C SER A 8 20.31 -17.14 -4.30
N LEU A 9 20.64 -16.16 -3.49
CA LEU A 9 20.20 -16.12 -2.10
C LEU A 9 18.67 -16.18 -2.10
N PRO A 10 18.07 -17.05 -1.27
CA PRO A 10 16.61 -17.09 -1.18
C PRO A 10 16.12 -15.73 -0.66
N LEU A 11 15.15 -15.12 -1.37
CA LEU A 11 14.36 -14.02 -0.81
C LEU A 11 13.99 -14.42 0.62
N GLN A 12 14.40 -13.62 1.60
CA GLN A 12 14.02 -13.85 2.98
C GLN A 12 12.48 -13.73 3.08
N ALA A 13 11.82 -14.88 2.95
CA ALA A 13 10.40 -14.96 3.24
C ALA A 13 10.24 -14.74 4.75
N TRP A 14 9.79 -13.53 5.14
CA TRP A 14 9.40 -13.27 6.53
C TRP A 14 8.13 -14.05 6.90
N GLY A 15 7.48 -14.70 5.91
CA GLY A 15 6.33 -15.58 6.09
C GLY A 15 6.71 -16.78 6.96
N ARG A 16 6.16 -16.83 8.16
CA ARG A 16 6.27 -18.01 9.03
C ARG A 16 5.49 -19.16 8.39
N GLU A 17 6.06 -20.38 8.46
CA GLU A 17 5.30 -21.60 8.22
C GLU A 17 4.06 -21.59 9.12
N GLY A 18 2.87 -21.82 8.53
CA GLY A 18 1.61 -21.91 9.29
C GLY A 18 0.73 -20.65 9.27
N ILE A 19 1.12 -19.53 8.65
CA ILE A 19 0.18 -18.43 8.44
C ILE A 19 -0.83 -18.80 7.37
N SER A 20 -2.11 -18.82 7.73
CA SER A 20 -3.20 -18.89 6.75
C SER A 20 -3.46 -17.49 6.20
N TYR A 21 -3.18 -17.28 4.91
CA TYR A 21 -3.48 -16.01 4.23
C TYR A 21 -4.96 -15.81 3.89
N GLY A 22 -5.84 -16.70 4.39
CA GLY A 22 -7.27 -16.61 4.24
C GLY A 22 -7.79 -17.03 2.87
N GLN A 23 -9.10 -17.22 2.80
CA GLN A 23 -9.80 -17.51 1.55
C GLN A 23 -10.31 -16.23 0.90
N ARG A 24 -10.61 -16.29 -0.41
CA ARG A 24 -11.20 -15.15 -1.13
C ARG A 24 -12.54 -14.77 -0.53
N ASN A 25 -12.68 -13.49 -0.19
CA ASN A 25 -13.94 -12.89 0.18
C ASN A 25 -14.63 -12.34 -1.10
N PRO A 26 -15.75 -12.97 -1.55
CA PRO A 26 -16.41 -12.58 -2.79
C PRO A 26 -17.08 -11.19 -2.72
N GLU A 27 -17.42 -10.72 -1.53
CA GLU A 27 -18.07 -9.41 -1.34
C GLU A 27 -17.16 -8.24 -1.73
N PHE A 28 -15.84 -8.44 -1.57
CA PHE A 28 -14.83 -7.41 -1.85
C PHE A 28 -13.91 -7.79 -3.02
N GLY A 29 -14.44 -8.52 -4.00
CA GLY A 29 -13.69 -9.00 -5.15
C GLY A 29 -13.94 -8.19 -6.42
N ALA A 30 -12.90 -7.77 -7.12
CA ALA A 30 -13.02 -7.37 -8.52
C ALA A 30 -13.17 -8.65 -9.39
N ASP A 31 -14.21 -8.70 -10.21
CA ASP A 31 -14.41 -9.78 -11.19
C ASP A 31 -13.61 -9.48 -12.47
N GLU A 32 -12.28 -9.44 -12.32
CA GLU A 32 -11.35 -9.17 -13.41
C GLU A 32 -10.17 -10.15 -13.37
N LYS A 33 -9.53 -10.32 -14.52
CA LYS A 33 -8.30 -11.10 -14.61
C LYS A 33 -7.23 -10.48 -13.72
N LEU A 34 -6.65 -11.29 -12.85
CA LEU A 34 -5.54 -10.88 -11.99
C LEU A 34 -4.33 -10.46 -12.83
N THR A 35 -3.65 -9.42 -12.39
CA THR A 35 -2.31 -9.10 -12.90
C THR A 35 -1.35 -10.25 -12.53
N PRO A 36 -0.47 -10.70 -13.42
CA PRO A 36 0.52 -11.71 -13.07
C PRO A 36 1.35 -11.31 -11.84
N GLU A 37 1.62 -12.28 -10.95
CA GLU A 37 2.39 -12.04 -9.72
C GLU A 37 3.76 -11.40 -10.02
N GLU A 38 4.45 -11.84 -11.07
CA GLU A 38 5.73 -11.29 -11.49
C GLU A 38 5.64 -9.79 -11.78
N ASP A 39 4.63 -9.35 -12.52
CA ASP A 39 4.42 -7.94 -12.82
C ASP A 39 4.13 -7.12 -11.55
N VAL A 40 3.31 -7.66 -10.61
CA VAL A 40 2.99 -6.98 -9.35
C VAL A 40 4.21 -6.84 -8.46
N THR A 41 5.10 -7.82 -8.44
CA THR A 41 6.27 -7.83 -7.56
C THR A 41 7.48 -7.09 -8.12
N THR A 42 7.52 -6.80 -9.43
CA THR A 42 8.65 -6.15 -10.09
C THR A 42 8.37 -4.74 -10.61
N TYR A 43 7.10 -4.31 -10.70
CA TYR A 43 6.71 -3.00 -11.22
C TYR A 43 6.05 -2.15 -10.14
N ASN A 44 6.84 -1.37 -9.39
CA ASN A 44 6.38 -0.65 -8.21
C ASN A 44 6.94 0.76 -8.10
N ASN A 45 6.18 1.64 -7.43
CA ASN A 45 6.68 2.91 -6.91
C ASN A 45 6.94 2.74 -5.40
N PHE A 46 8.21 2.69 -5.00
CA PHE A 46 8.63 2.68 -3.62
C PHE A 46 9.93 3.47 -3.53
N TYR A 47 9.78 4.77 -3.36
CA TYR A 47 10.83 5.77 -3.58
C TYR A 47 12.00 5.65 -2.60
N GLU A 48 11.80 5.00 -1.46
CA GLU A 48 12.84 4.65 -0.51
C GLU A 48 13.92 3.76 -1.13
N PHE A 49 13.55 2.98 -2.18
CA PHE A 49 14.51 2.17 -2.95
C PHE A 49 15.01 2.86 -4.23
N GLY A 50 14.29 3.86 -4.73
CA GLY A 50 14.63 4.59 -5.94
C GLY A 50 13.42 5.01 -6.76
N THR A 51 13.66 5.63 -7.91
CA THR A 51 12.61 6.15 -8.80
C THR A 51 12.22 5.18 -9.92
N GLY A 52 13.04 4.16 -10.16
CA GLY A 52 12.75 3.10 -11.14
C GLY A 52 11.72 2.11 -10.62
N LYS A 53 10.88 1.60 -11.53
CA LYS A 53 9.80 0.66 -11.18
C LYS A 53 10.34 -0.70 -10.67
N GLU A 54 11.54 -1.06 -11.07
CA GLU A 54 12.21 -2.32 -10.68
C GLU A 54 13.10 -2.15 -9.45
N ASP A 55 13.41 -0.89 -9.04
CA ASP A 55 14.31 -0.60 -7.93
C ASP A 55 13.91 -1.29 -6.62
N PRO A 56 12.61 -1.31 -6.22
CA PRO A 56 12.19 -1.98 -5.00
C PRO A 56 12.45 -3.49 -5.01
N ALA A 57 12.28 -4.15 -6.16
CA ALA A 57 12.58 -5.57 -6.32
C ALA A 57 14.09 -5.84 -6.33
N ARG A 58 14.87 -4.92 -6.94
CA ARG A 58 16.33 -5.04 -7.06
C ARG A 58 17.06 -4.83 -5.73
N TYR A 59 16.65 -3.82 -4.95
CA TYR A 59 17.38 -3.38 -3.75
C TYR A 59 16.73 -3.84 -2.45
N GLY A 60 15.50 -4.36 -2.47
CA GLY A 60 14.75 -4.72 -1.25
C GLY A 60 15.30 -5.92 -0.48
N GLY A 61 16.24 -6.69 -1.06
CA GLY A 61 16.74 -7.93 -0.44
C GLY A 61 17.43 -7.75 0.92
N ASP A 62 18.01 -6.59 1.18
CA ASP A 62 18.72 -6.28 2.42
C ASP A 62 17.84 -5.65 3.51
N MET A 63 16.56 -5.38 3.21
CA MET A 63 15.64 -4.80 4.18
C MET A 63 15.31 -5.78 5.29
N ARG A 64 15.50 -5.37 6.54
CA ARG A 64 15.14 -6.15 7.72
C ARG A 64 13.65 -6.10 7.96
N LEU A 65 13.01 -7.27 7.95
CA LEU A 65 11.57 -7.43 8.20
C LEU A 65 11.27 -8.05 9.59
N GLN A 66 12.31 -8.44 10.33
CA GLN A 66 12.20 -9.00 11.68
C GLN A 66 13.37 -8.53 12.57
N PRO A 67 13.08 -8.13 13.83
CA PRO A 67 11.74 -7.92 14.39
C PRO A 67 11.07 -6.70 13.75
N TRP A 68 9.75 -6.74 13.60
CA TRP A 68 8.96 -5.61 13.08
C TRP A 68 7.95 -5.16 14.12
N LYS A 69 7.84 -3.86 14.31
CA LYS A 69 6.91 -3.25 15.25
C LYS A 69 6.17 -2.11 14.60
N VAL A 70 4.89 -2.00 14.93
CA VAL A 70 4.04 -0.88 14.52
C VAL A 70 3.53 -0.18 15.77
N LYS A 71 3.98 1.05 15.96
CA LYS A 71 3.47 1.91 17.02
C LYS A 71 2.13 2.49 16.58
N VAL A 72 1.12 2.46 17.47
CA VAL A 72 -0.16 3.12 17.26
C VAL A 72 -0.41 4.08 18.42
N ASP A 73 -0.51 5.39 18.13
CA ASP A 73 -0.66 6.45 19.16
C ASP A 73 -1.46 7.66 18.64
N GLY A 74 -1.37 8.78 19.37
CA GLY A 74 -2.09 10.02 19.12
C GLY A 74 -3.44 10.05 19.79
N GLU A 75 -4.49 10.42 19.06
CA GLU A 75 -5.87 10.52 19.54
C GLU A 75 -6.51 9.12 19.73
N VAL A 76 -5.96 8.33 20.67
CA VAL A 76 -6.43 6.99 21.05
C VAL A 76 -6.42 6.85 22.56
N LEU A 77 -7.34 6.04 23.11
CA LEU A 77 -7.39 5.74 24.56
C LEU A 77 -6.36 4.67 24.96
N ARG A 78 -5.94 3.81 24.03
CA ARG A 78 -5.02 2.70 24.27
C ARG A 78 -3.84 2.75 23.30
N PRO A 79 -2.89 3.69 23.47
CA PRO A 79 -1.68 3.70 22.65
C PRO A 79 -0.88 2.41 22.91
N GLN A 80 -0.45 1.77 21.83
CA GLN A 80 0.22 0.48 21.90
C GLN A 80 1.25 0.32 20.79
N GLU A 81 2.29 -0.45 21.07
CA GLU A 81 3.20 -0.98 20.05
C GLU A 81 2.87 -2.45 19.82
N PHE A 82 2.56 -2.79 18.58
CA PHE A 82 2.24 -4.14 18.16
C PHE A 82 3.47 -4.74 17.47
N ASP A 83 3.87 -5.93 17.84
CA ASP A 83 4.71 -6.71 16.96
C ASP A 83 3.90 -7.35 15.82
N LEU A 84 4.58 -7.94 14.84
CA LEU A 84 3.89 -8.51 13.68
C LEU A 84 2.94 -9.65 14.06
N ASP A 85 3.31 -10.45 15.06
CA ASP A 85 2.47 -11.57 15.54
C ASP A 85 1.20 -11.06 16.23
N ASP A 86 1.30 -9.94 16.97
CA ASP A 86 0.14 -9.31 17.59
C ASP A 86 -0.81 -8.77 16.52
N LEU A 87 -0.27 -8.11 15.48
CA LEU A 87 -1.09 -7.65 14.35
C LEU A 87 -1.82 -8.81 13.66
N LEU A 88 -1.12 -9.91 13.40
CA LEU A 88 -1.70 -11.08 12.73
C LEU A 88 -2.77 -11.81 13.56
N LYS A 89 -2.82 -11.59 14.88
CA LYS A 89 -3.83 -12.16 15.78
C LYS A 89 -5.09 -11.30 15.94
N LEU A 90 -5.06 -10.02 15.54
CA LEU A 90 -6.19 -9.10 15.74
C LEU A 90 -7.44 -9.52 14.98
N ALA A 91 -7.30 -10.08 13.77
CA ALA A 91 -8.40 -10.59 12.99
C ALA A 91 -7.91 -11.65 12.00
N ALA A 92 -8.84 -12.51 11.55
CA ALA A 92 -8.53 -13.48 10.51
C ALA A 92 -8.20 -12.77 9.19
N LEU A 93 -7.15 -13.25 8.50
CA LEU A 93 -6.84 -12.76 7.18
C LEU A 93 -7.86 -13.31 6.17
N GLU A 94 -8.19 -12.49 5.19
CA GLU A 94 -8.99 -12.87 4.02
C GLU A 94 -8.30 -12.37 2.74
N GLU A 95 -8.56 -13.05 1.60
CA GLU A 95 -8.11 -12.58 0.30
C GLU A 95 -9.17 -11.64 -0.28
N ARG A 96 -8.73 -10.44 -0.69
CA ARG A 96 -9.55 -9.47 -1.41
C ARG A 96 -8.90 -9.10 -2.74
N VAL A 97 -9.64 -9.25 -3.82
CA VAL A 97 -9.17 -8.85 -5.15
C VAL A 97 -9.52 -7.39 -5.38
N TYR A 98 -8.52 -6.53 -5.36
CA TYR A 98 -8.70 -5.11 -5.56
C TYR A 98 -8.08 -4.60 -6.85
N ARG A 99 -8.78 -3.67 -7.51
CA ARG A 99 -8.14 -2.78 -8.49
C ARG A 99 -7.20 -1.85 -7.74
N MET A 100 -6.03 -1.62 -8.30
CA MET A 100 -5.08 -0.59 -7.87
C MET A 100 -4.83 0.35 -9.04
N ARG A 101 -4.95 1.65 -8.84
CA ARG A 101 -4.77 2.69 -9.84
C ARG A 101 -3.67 3.66 -9.40
N CYS A 102 -2.61 3.73 -10.17
CA CYS A 102 -1.55 4.71 -9.94
C CYS A 102 -1.92 6.05 -10.58
N VAL A 103 -1.54 7.15 -9.92
CA VAL A 103 -1.68 8.49 -10.47
C VAL A 103 -0.97 8.65 -11.82
N GLU A 104 0.07 7.87 -12.09
CA GLU A 104 0.82 7.84 -13.36
C GLU A 104 0.06 7.18 -14.54
N GLY A 105 -1.21 6.83 -14.38
CA GLY A 105 -2.03 6.32 -15.49
C GLY A 105 -1.85 4.84 -15.80
N TRP A 106 -1.42 4.02 -14.85
CA TRP A 106 -1.39 2.57 -14.96
C TRP A 106 -2.14 1.91 -13.80
N SER A 107 -2.53 0.66 -13.98
CA SER A 107 -3.34 -0.08 -13.01
C SER A 107 -3.00 -1.56 -12.97
N MET A 108 -3.41 -2.21 -11.88
CA MET A 108 -3.30 -3.64 -11.63
C MET A 108 -4.57 -4.17 -10.98
N VAL A 109 -4.77 -5.48 -10.99
CA VAL A 109 -5.76 -6.20 -10.19
C VAL A 109 -5.01 -7.19 -9.31
N ILE A 110 -5.05 -6.98 -8.00
CA ILE A 110 -4.16 -7.66 -7.04
C ILE A 110 -4.99 -8.37 -5.97
N PRO A 111 -4.74 -9.68 -5.73
CA PRO A 111 -5.34 -10.42 -4.62
C PRO A 111 -4.54 -10.17 -3.35
N TRP A 112 -4.95 -9.18 -2.57
CA TRP A 112 -4.34 -8.85 -1.29
C TRP A 112 -4.84 -9.78 -0.18
N ASN A 113 -3.97 -10.13 0.75
CA ASN A 113 -4.32 -10.88 1.96
C ASN A 113 -4.16 -9.99 3.19
N GLY A 114 -5.25 -9.79 3.92
CA GLY A 114 -5.29 -8.88 5.06
C GLY A 114 -6.63 -8.89 5.75
N TYR A 115 -6.87 -7.88 6.59
CA TYR A 115 -8.14 -7.65 7.25
C TYR A 115 -8.46 -6.14 7.27
N PRO A 116 -9.73 -5.72 7.47
CA PRO A 116 -10.10 -4.30 7.53
C PRO A 116 -9.26 -3.54 8.57
N LEU A 117 -8.65 -2.42 8.18
CA LEU A 117 -7.87 -1.56 9.08
C LEU A 117 -8.64 -1.20 10.35
N SER A 118 -9.97 -1.10 10.24
CA SER A 118 -10.85 -0.82 11.37
C SER A 118 -10.72 -1.81 12.53
N ALA A 119 -10.24 -3.04 12.32
CA ALA A 119 -9.99 -3.99 13.39
C ALA A 119 -8.85 -3.50 14.32
N LEU A 120 -7.75 -3.02 13.73
CA LEU A 120 -6.66 -2.42 14.49
C LEU A 120 -7.09 -1.12 15.18
N LEU A 121 -7.79 -0.23 14.45
CA LEU A 121 -8.23 1.04 15.01
C LEU A 121 -9.19 0.86 16.20
N LYS A 122 -10.09 -0.11 16.13
CA LYS A 122 -10.99 -0.45 17.25
C LYS A 122 -10.23 -0.96 18.47
N ALA A 123 -9.13 -1.70 18.30
CA ALA A 123 -8.33 -2.21 19.40
C ALA A 123 -7.64 -1.10 20.22
N VAL A 124 -7.31 0.03 19.58
CA VAL A 124 -6.67 1.19 20.23
C VAL A 124 -7.67 2.26 20.70
N GLU A 125 -8.95 2.11 20.37
CA GLU A 125 -10.05 2.98 20.83
C GLU A 125 -9.81 4.48 20.50
N PRO A 126 -10.09 4.93 19.25
CA PRO A 126 -9.98 6.34 18.87
C PRO A 126 -10.77 7.26 19.80
N THR A 127 -10.18 8.40 20.21
CA THR A 127 -10.91 9.43 20.99
C THR A 127 -11.90 10.18 20.13
N GLY A 128 -12.80 10.96 20.74
CA GLY A 128 -13.71 11.84 20.02
C GLY A 128 -13.03 12.95 19.20
N ASN A 129 -11.74 13.22 19.46
CA ASN A 129 -10.93 14.20 18.74
C ASN A 129 -10.25 13.61 17.51
N ALA A 130 -10.15 12.29 17.38
CA ALA A 130 -9.58 11.64 16.21
C ALA A 130 -10.38 11.99 14.94
N LYS A 131 -9.74 12.62 13.96
CA LYS A 131 -10.33 13.00 12.68
C LYS A 131 -9.61 12.38 11.50
N TYR A 132 -8.32 12.08 11.68
CA TYR A 132 -7.43 11.58 10.64
C TYR A 132 -6.55 10.46 11.17
N VAL A 133 -6.05 9.64 10.26
CA VAL A 133 -5.08 8.57 10.52
C VAL A 133 -3.88 8.81 9.63
N GLU A 134 -2.70 8.86 10.22
CA GLU A 134 -1.39 9.04 9.59
C GLU A 134 -0.67 7.69 9.52
N PHE A 135 0.00 7.42 8.40
CA PHE A 135 0.83 6.23 8.18
C PHE A 135 2.25 6.66 7.88
N ILE A 136 3.21 6.15 8.63
CA ILE A 136 4.63 6.49 8.48
C ILE A 136 5.39 5.22 8.07
N THR A 137 6.11 5.33 6.95
CA THR A 137 6.96 4.26 6.40
C THR A 137 8.28 4.16 7.17
N ASP A 138 8.81 2.97 7.28
CA ASP A 138 10.12 2.69 7.86
C ASP A 138 11.27 3.30 7.05
N MET A 139 12.38 3.57 7.72
CA MET A 139 13.61 4.05 7.12
C MET A 139 14.79 3.16 7.53
N GLN A 140 15.36 2.47 6.55
CA GLN A 140 16.57 1.65 6.72
C GLN A 140 17.63 2.14 5.72
N PRO A 141 18.43 3.18 6.04
CA PRO A 141 19.35 3.82 5.08
C PRO A 141 20.38 2.86 4.45
N GLU A 142 20.72 1.78 5.14
CA GLU A 142 21.64 0.75 4.64
C GLU A 142 21.00 -0.09 3.53
N ALA A 143 19.70 -0.36 3.62
CA ALA A 143 18.93 -1.20 2.69
C ALA A 143 18.14 -0.40 1.66
N MET A 144 17.88 0.88 1.92
CA MET A 144 17.00 1.75 1.14
C MET A 144 17.80 2.89 0.48
N PRO A 145 18.45 2.67 -0.67
CA PRO A 145 19.33 3.66 -1.30
C PRO A 145 18.63 4.95 -1.72
N GLY A 146 17.31 4.91 -1.98
CA GLY A 146 16.50 6.08 -2.35
C GLY A 146 16.37 7.12 -1.24
N LEU A 147 16.58 6.75 0.03
CA LEU A 147 16.58 7.69 1.16
C LEU A 147 17.68 8.75 1.08
N ARG A 148 18.70 8.54 0.25
CA ARG A 148 19.74 9.53 -0.04
C ARG A 148 19.25 10.63 -0.99
N SER A 149 18.14 10.41 -1.67
CA SER A 149 17.52 11.38 -2.57
C SER A 149 16.73 12.41 -1.78
N ARG A 150 16.68 13.64 -2.33
CA ARG A 150 15.86 14.75 -1.80
C ARG A 150 14.53 14.90 -2.54
N ILE A 151 14.09 13.86 -3.25
CA ILE A 151 12.82 13.90 -3.99
C ILE A 151 11.64 13.95 -3.02
N ILE A 152 11.77 13.28 -1.88
CA ILE A 152 10.77 13.25 -0.80
C ILE A 152 11.45 13.69 0.49
N ASP A 153 10.73 14.42 1.35
CA ASP A 153 11.13 14.64 2.74
C ASP A 153 10.79 13.38 3.54
N TRP A 154 11.84 12.65 3.92
CA TRP A 154 11.70 11.38 4.64
C TRP A 154 11.38 11.56 6.12
N PRO A 155 10.66 10.64 6.78
CA PRO A 155 10.05 9.43 6.22
C PRO A 155 8.86 9.73 5.30
N TYR A 156 8.50 8.77 4.43
CA TYR A 156 7.27 8.85 3.65
C TYR A 156 6.07 8.83 4.60
N LEU A 157 5.18 9.78 4.43
CA LEU A 157 4.01 9.98 5.26
C LEU A 157 2.77 10.08 4.37
N GLU A 158 1.74 9.31 4.70
CA GLU A 158 0.42 9.39 4.10
C GLU A 158 -0.66 9.44 5.17
N GLY A 159 -1.89 9.78 4.76
CA GLY A 159 -2.99 9.88 5.68
C GLY A 159 -4.36 9.70 5.04
N LEU A 160 -5.32 9.40 5.88
CA LEU A 160 -6.75 9.28 5.56
C LEU A 160 -7.57 10.07 6.55
N ARG A 161 -8.81 10.43 6.18
CA ARG A 161 -9.83 10.75 7.17
C ARG A 161 -10.14 9.50 8.00
N LEU A 162 -10.59 9.67 9.22
CA LEU A 162 -10.91 8.53 10.10
C LEU A 162 -12.05 7.67 9.53
N ASP A 163 -13.07 8.27 8.94
CA ASP A 163 -14.17 7.54 8.30
C ASP A 163 -13.70 6.71 7.09
N GLU A 164 -12.76 7.23 6.29
CA GLU A 164 -12.10 6.49 5.21
C GLU A 164 -11.26 5.32 5.76
N ALA A 165 -10.52 5.55 6.84
CA ALA A 165 -9.73 4.52 7.51
C ALA A 165 -10.59 3.42 8.15
N MET A 166 -11.78 3.78 8.63
CA MET A 166 -12.77 2.87 9.21
C MET A 166 -13.64 2.16 8.17
N ASN A 167 -13.60 2.60 6.90
CA ASN A 167 -14.38 1.98 5.83
C ASN A 167 -13.94 0.52 5.62
N PRO A 168 -14.89 -0.42 5.44
CA PRO A 168 -14.56 -1.84 5.24
C PRO A 168 -13.58 -2.13 4.09
N LEU A 169 -13.54 -1.27 3.05
CA LEU A 169 -12.60 -1.42 1.92
C LEU A 169 -11.15 -1.06 2.28
N THR A 170 -10.90 -0.27 3.32
CA THR A 170 -9.53 0.02 3.75
C THR A 170 -8.93 -1.20 4.43
N LEU A 171 -7.98 -1.85 3.75
CA LEU A 171 -7.39 -3.12 4.17
C LEU A 171 -5.99 -2.89 4.78
N LEU A 172 -5.74 -3.50 5.94
CA LEU A 172 -4.39 -3.70 6.45
C LEU A 172 -3.87 -5.03 5.88
N VAL A 173 -2.77 -4.96 5.13
CA VAL A 173 -2.31 -6.04 4.24
C VAL A 173 -1.01 -6.63 4.73
N PHE A 174 -0.92 -7.96 4.73
CA PHE A 174 0.24 -8.75 5.13
C PHE A 174 0.71 -9.72 4.05
N GLY A 175 -0.09 -9.90 3.00
CA GLY A 175 0.20 -10.84 1.92
C GLY A 175 -0.42 -10.44 0.59
N ALA A 176 0.00 -11.14 -0.44
CA ALA A 176 -0.60 -11.12 -1.77
C ALA A 176 -0.43 -12.49 -2.43
N TYR A 177 -1.37 -12.89 -3.27
CA TYR A 177 -1.36 -14.20 -3.95
C TYR A 177 -1.26 -15.39 -2.98
N GLY A 178 -1.82 -15.29 -1.77
CA GLY A 178 -1.74 -16.33 -0.75
C GLY A 178 -0.36 -16.54 -0.14
N LYS A 179 0.55 -15.58 -0.30
CA LYS A 179 1.93 -15.61 0.20
C LYS A 179 2.24 -14.36 1.03
N ALA A 180 3.33 -14.41 1.80
CA ALA A 180 3.86 -13.24 2.49
C ALA A 180 4.11 -12.08 1.53
N LEU A 181 3.83 -10.86 1.97
CA LEU A 181 4.00 -9.66 1.17
C LEU A 181 5.48 -9.45 0.81
N PRO A 182 5.85 -9.31 -0.47
CA PRO A 182 7.21 -8.99 -0.86
C PRO A 182 7.61 -7.57 -0.45
N VAL A 183 8.91 -7.32 -0.25
CA VAL A 183 9.44 -5.97 0.06
C VAL A 183 9.00 -4.95 -0.97
N ALA A 184 9.11 -5.27 -2.26
CA ALA A 184 8.70 -4.37 -3.34
C ALA A 184 7.23 -3.93 -3.25
N ASN A 185 6.40 -4.71 -2.58
CA ASN A 185 4.98 -4.41 -2.36
C ASN A 185 4.70 -3.81 -0.97
N GLY A 186 5.73 -3.52 -0.17
CA GLY A 186 5.60 -2.84 1.12
C GLY A 186 5.53 -3.75 2.32
N ALA A 187 6.25 -4.89 2.30
CA ALA A 187 6.38 -5.80 3.44
C ALA A 187 6.90 -5.08 4.70
N PRO A 188 6.62 -5.65 5.91
CA PRO A 188 5.74 -6.79 6.17
C PRO A 188 4.27 -6.38 6.29
N VAL A 189 3.97 -5.09 6.41
CA VAL A 189 2.61 -4.56 6.56
C VAL A 189 2.42 -3.25 5.81
N ARG A 190 1.32 -3.14 5.08
CA ARG A 190 0.91 -1.96 4.34
C ARG A 190 -0.60 -1.75 4.42
N VAL A 191 -1.10 -0.63 3.91
CA VAL A 191 -2.53 -0.46 3.62
C VAL A 191 -2.82 -0.57 2.13
N ALA A 192 -4.03 -1.00 1.79
CA ALA A 192 -4.59 -0.94 0.45
C ALA A 192 -5.94 -0.21 0.50
N ILE A 193 -6.06 0.84 -0.34
CA ILE A 193 -7.21 1.74 -0.38
C ILE A 193 -7.66 1.81 -1.84
N PRO A 194 -8.57 0.91 -2.29
CA PRO A 194 -8.76 0.65 -3.71
C PRO A 194 -9.37 1.81 -4.50
N TRP A 195 -10.12 2.71 -3.87
CA TRP A 195 -10.77 3.85 -4.54
C TRP A 195 -9.89 5.09 -4.65
N LYS A 196 -8.71 5.09 -4.01
CA LYS A 196 -7.74 6.19 -4.04
C LYS A 196 -6.56 5.85 -4.95
N TYR A 197 -5.88 6.87 -5.44
CA TYR A 197 -4.61 6.66 -6.14
C TYR A 197 -3.61 5.93 -5.26
N GLY A 198 -2.82 5.04 -5.86
CA GLY A 198 -1.94 4.09 -5.16
C GLY A 198 -0.94 4.70 -4.19
N PHE A 199 -0.55 5.98 -4.36
CA PHE A 199 0.37 6.64 -3.45
C PHE A 199 -0.22 6.84 -2.04
N LYS A 200 -1.55 6.83 -1.90
CA LYS A 200 -2.24 6.89 -0.60
C LYS A 200 -2.02 5.65 0.26
N SER A 201 -1.62 4.55 -0.36
CA SER A 201 -1.46 3.24 0.29
C SER A 201 -0.05 3.11 0.89
N GLY A 202 0.16 3.63 2.10
CA GLY A 202 1.42 3.56 2.84
C GLY A 202 1.98 2.13 2.91
N LYS A 203 3.31 1.99 2.76
CA LYS A 203 4.05 0.73 2.70
C LYS A 203 4.99 0.60 3.89
N SER A 204 5.34 -0.65 4.25
CA SER A 204 6.31 -0.93 5.31
C SER A 204 6.10 -0.05 6.53
N ILE A 205 4.86 -0.06 7.04
CA ILE A 205 4.37 0.86 8.07
C ILE A 205 5.01 0.50 9.41
N VAL A 206 5.58 1.50 10.09
CA VAL A 206 6.13 1.39 11.46
C VAL A 206 5.38 2.26 12.46
N HIS A 207 4.58 3.21 11.99
CA HIS A 207 3.81 4.06 12.89
C HIS A 207 2.47 4.43 12.25
N ILE A 208 1.40 4.28 13.02
CA ILE A 208 0.05 4.73 12.71
C ILE A 208 -0.33 5.72 13.81
N ARG A 209 -0.60 6.97 13.45
CA ARG A 209 -0.96 8.01 14.40
C ARG A 209 -2.34 8.56 14.09
N LEU A 210 -3.21 8.62 15.09
CA LEU A 210 -4.50 9.29 14.97
C LEU A 210 -4.33 10.76 15.37
N THR A 211 -4.91 11.67 14.59
CA THR A 211 -4.74 13.11 14.77
C THR A 211 -6.07 13.87 14.66
N GLU A 212 -6.17 15.00 15.35
CA GLU A 212 -7.28 15.93 15.17
C GLU A 212 -7.13 16.77 13.90
N LYS A 213 -5.89 17.15 13.57
CA LYS A 213 -5.57 17.97 12.40
C LYS A 213 -5.22 17.10 11.22
N GLN A 214 -5.60 17.53 10.02
CA GLN A 214 -5.22 16.88 8.78
C GLN A 214 -3.71 16.82 8.65
N PRO A 215 -3.12 15.61 8.45
CA PRO A 215 -1.69 15.48 8.23
C PRO A 215 -1.26 16.12 6.92
N GLU A 216 -0.07 16.71 6.92
CA GLU A 216 0.59 17.20 5.73
C GLU A 216 1.37 16.06 5.08
N THR A 217 0.76 15.36 4.12
CA THR A 217 1.34 14.16 3.50
C THR A 217 2.51 14.48 2.58
N SER A 218 3.38 13.50 2.34
CA SER A 218 4.64 13.70 1.60
C SER A 218 4.45 14.34 0.23
N TRP A 219 3.54 13.83 -0.60
CA TRP A 219 3.33 14.38 -1.94
C TRP A 219 2.64 15.75 -1.91
N VAL A 220 1.71 15.99 -0.98
CA VAL A 220 1.07 17.30 -0.82
C VAL A 220 2.09 18.36 -0.42
N ARG A 221 3.05 18.01 0.46
CA ARG A 221 4.12 18.94 0.88
C ARG A 221 5.04 19.31 -0.28
N ILE A 222 5.42 18.33 -1.11
CA ILE A 222 6.41 18.52 -2.18
C ILE A 222 5.79 19.21 -3.40
N ALA A 223 4.57 18.84 -3.76
CA ALA A 223 3.92 19.32 -4.97
C ALA A 223 2.40 19.55 -4.75
N PRO A 224 2.02 20.55 -3.92
CA PRO A 224 0.64 20.80 -3.53
C PRO A 224 -0.29 21.16 -4.69
N HIS A 225 0.26 21.62 -5.82
CA HIS A 225 -0.47 21.90 -7.05
C HIS A 225 -0.68 20.66 -7.95
N GLU A 226 -0.03 19.54 -7.65
CA GLU A 226 -0.16 18.27 -8.39
C GLU A 226 -0.91 17.21 -7.59
N TYR A 227 -0.82 17.22 -6.25
CA TYR A 227 -1.34 16.20 -5.38
C TYR A 227 -2.25 16.78 -4.30
N GLY A 228 -3.42 16.17 -4.10
CA GLY A 228 -4.34 16.51 -3.04
C GLY A 228 -4.39 15.44 -1.95
N PHE A 229 -4.81 15.83 -0.75
CA PHE A 229 -4.92 14.93 0.41
C PHE A 229 -5.88 13.75 0.13
N TYR A 230 -7.06 14.02 -0.43
CA TYR A 230 -8.06 12.98 -0.67
C TYR A 230 -7.64 12.00 -1.75
N ALA A 231 -7.14 12.50 -2.87
CA ALA A 231 -6.61 11.73 -4.00
C ALA A 231 -7.48 10.53 -4.41
N ASN A 232 -8.80 10.73 -4.44
CA ASN A 232 -9.74 9.75 -4.98
C ASN A 232 -9.53 9.62 -6.49
N VAL A 233 -9.61 8.40 -7.02
CA VAL A 233 -9.51 8.18 -8.46
C VAL A 233 -10.68 8.87 -9.16
N ASN A 234 -10.36 9.84 -10.02
CA ASN A 234 -11.32 10.63 -10.77
C ASN A 234 -10.84 10.81 -12.22
N PRO A 235 -11.53 10.22 -13.22
CA PRO A 235 -11.16 10.36 -14.63
C PRO A 235 -11.31 11.79 -15.16
N ASP A 236 -12.19 12.61 -14.57
CA ASP A 236 -12.54 13.94 -15.02
C ASP A 236 -11.61 15.04 -14.49
N VAL A 237 -10.75 14.69 -13.53
CA VAL A 237 -9.75 15.59 -12.95
C VAL A 237 -8.35 15.16 -13.40
N PRO A 238 -7.77 15.83 -14.42
CA PRO A 238 -6.45 15.50 -14.91
C PRO A 238 -5.36 15.81 -13.88
N HIS A 239 -4.24 15.07 -13.95
CA HIS A 239 -3.00 15.54 -13.36
C HIS A 239 -2.50 16.73 -14.21
N PRO A 240 -1.83 17.75 -13.63
CA PRO A 240 -1.35 18.92 -14.41
C PRO A 240 -0.48 18.56 -15.62
N ARG A 241 0.16 17.37 -15.62
CA ARG A 241 1.06 16.92 -16.67
C ARG A 241 0.50 15.84 -17.59
N TRP A 242 -0.61 15.19 -17.23
CA TRP A 242 -1.24 14.11 -18.03
C TRP A 242 -2.72 13.91 -17.71
N SER A 243 -3.43 13.26 -18.64
CA SER A 243 -4.84 12.91 -18.46
C SER A 243 -5.01 11.71 -17.52
N GLN A 244 -6.08 11.72 -16.72
CA GLN A 244 -6.51 10.60 -15.89
C GLN A 244 -7.67 9.80 -16.50
N ALA A 245 -8.16 10.20 -17.70
CA ALA A 245 -9.34 9.59 -18.30
C ALA A 245 -9.14 8.12 -18.70
N THR A 246 -7.90 7.70 -18.93
CA THR A 246 -7.60 6.31 -19.33
C THR A 246 -6.40 5.76 -18.57
N GLU A 247 -6.31 4.44 -18.48
CA GLU A 247 -5.25 3.72 -17.80
C GLU A 247 -4.66 2.58 -18.61
N ARG A 248 -3.39 2.27 -18.38
CA ARG A 248 -2.73 1.10 -18.92
C ARG A 248 -2.77 -0.03 -17.88
N ARG A 249 -3.44 -1.14 -18.17
CA ARG A 249 -3.43 -2.33 -17.30
C ARG A 249 -2.11 -3.08 -17.48
N ILE A 250 -1.34 -3.20 -16.39
CA ILE A 250 -0.09 -3.96 -16.36
C ILE A 250 -0.43 -5.45 -16.55
N GLY A 251 0.41 -6.17 -17.30
CA GLY A 251 0.24 -7.60 -17.57
C GLY A 251 -0.81 -7.95 -18.63
N SER A 252 -1.39 -6.97 -19.33
CA SER A 252 -2.48 -7.19 -20.30
C SER A 252 -2.05 -7.19 -21.78
N GLY A 253 -0.76 -7.36 -22.11
CA GLY A 253 -0.32 -7.45 -23.52
C GLY A 253 0.78 -6.47 -23.93
N GLY A 254 1.59 -6.00 -22.99
CA GLY A 254 2.76 -5.17 -23.26
C GLY A 254 2.44 -3.73 -23.68
N LEU A 255 3.35 -3.09 -24.44
CA LEU A 255 3.27 -1.68 -24.84
C LEU A 255 2.09 -1.36 -25.78
N PHE A 256 1.58 -2.35 -26.48
CA PHE A 256 0.48 -2.21 -27.46
C PHE A 256 -0.90 -2.56 -26.88
N ALA A 257 -0.99 -2.88 -25.58
CA ALA A 257 -2.28 -3.14 -24.94
C ALA A 257 -3.17 -1.89 -25.03
N PRO A 258 -4.48 -2.04 -25.36
CA PRO A 258 -5.39 -0.91 -25.39
C PRO A 258 -5.51 -0.30 -24.00
N ARG A 259 -5.61 1.04 -23.95
CA ARG A 259 -5.90 1.72 -22.68
C ARG A 259 -7.37 1.49 -22.31
N LEU A 260 -7.61 1.28 -21.02
CA LEU A 260 -8.95 1.15 -20.47
C LEU A 260 -9.47 2.52 -20.03
N PRO A 261 -10.77 2.80 -20.11
CA PRO A 261 -11.37 3.95 -19.43
C PRO A 261 -11.15 3.85 -17.91
N THR A 262 -10.69 4.93 -17.29
CA THR A 262 -10.60 4.99 -15.81
C THR A 262 -11.99 5.13 -15.23
N GLN A 263 -12.31 4.35 -14.20
CA GLN A 263 -13.59 4.41 -13.50
C GLN A 263 -13.50 5.40 -12.32
N MET A 264 -14.58 6.16 -12.11
CA MET A 264 -14.72 7.01 -10.92
C MET A 264 -14.55 6.16 -9.64
N PHE A 265 -13.79 6.66 -8.66
CA PHE A 265 -13.41 5.91 -7.46
C PHE A 265 -12.83 4.52 -7.79
N ASN A 266 -12.17 4.37 -8.94
CA ASN A 266 -11.62 3.09 -9.41
C ASN A 266 -12.66 1.95 -9.47
N GLY A 267 -13.96 2.30 -9.66
CA GLY A 267 -15.09 1.37 -9.69
C GLY A 267 -15.70 1.00 -8.32
N TYR A 268 -15.32 1.70 -7.25
CA TYR A 268 -15.84 1.46 -5.89
C TYR A 268 -16.84 2.54 -5.44
N GLY A 269 -17.46 3.27 -6.39
CA GLY A 269 -18.36 4.39 -6.10
C GLY A 269 -19.53 4.04 -5.19
N GLU A 270 -20.13 2.85 -5.34
CA GLU A 270 -21.27 2.41 -4.52
C GLU A 270 -20.92 2.34 -3.03
N GLN A 271 -19.67 2.02 -2.69
CA GLN A 271 -19.21 1.83 -1.32
C GLN A 271 -18.64 3.11 -0.69
N VAL A 272 -18.25 4.11 -1.49
CA VAL A 272 -17.47 5.25 -1.00
C VAL A 272 -17.94 6.63 -1.44
N ALA A 273 -18.89 6.75 -2.37
CA ALA A 273 -19.33 8.05 -2.86
C ALA A 273 -20.08 8.89 -1.80
N SER A 274 -20.50 8.27 -0.71
CA SER A 274 -21.17 8.96 0.43
C SER A 274 -20.22 9.40 1.54
N LEU A 275 -18.91 9.08 1.45
CA LEU A 275 -17.89 9.46 2.44
C LEU A 275 -17.59 10.96 2.43
#